data_75876ed7edc4dcc298ba1ea3e908d323
#
_entry.id   75876ed7edc4dcc298ba1ea3e908d323
#
_cell.length_a   1.000
_cell.length_b   1.000
_cell.length_c   1.000
_cell.angle_alpha   90.00
_cell.angle_beta   90.00
_cell.angle_gamma   90.00
#
_symmetry.space_group_name_H-M   'P 1'
#
loop_
_entity.id
_entity.type
_entity.pdbx_description
1 polymer ?
#
loop_
_entity_poly.entity_id
_entity_poly.type
_entity_poly.pdbx_seq_one_letter_code
_entity_poly.pdbx_strand_id
1 'polypeptide(L)'
;VRVAAVATALLLLLAACAQDTSSRPSPPEDLPMVRADGDRLVLDGRTWWPAGLNAYQLGTRWEVNQGCGAEVDLDDFFGTLAPRSVVRFDAFQSHAVHRIGGTLDFTALDAVFDAAERHRVYLIPVLAPQDSGCDAGGYKQADWYDTGWRDPLPGHVLAYDDWVATAVERWGSSPSVAMWELIGEPETATCTDDECTLERRECVPGGARLLRNWIDDAAAIVREHDPDRLITVGTIGGDQCGSAGDDFATVTDAEHLDVVQYHDYDDAQFLEQRLARLSKPMLVAELGVRAGSCLDTSDRAEIVDRTLTRYRELGADGALMWSFVPDPRRDECTYDIGPDDPVHYVLRRHHRSG
;
A
#
# COMPACT_ATOMS: atom_id res chain seq x y z
N VAL A 1 87.45 -42.41 -28.19
CA VAL A 1 86.74 -41.26 -27.67
C VAL A 1 85.24 -41.49 -27.90
N ARG A 2 84.51 -41.88 -26.81
CA ARG A 2 83.04 -42.03 -26.82
C ARG A 2 82.49 -41.00 -25.85
N VAL A 3 81.68 -40.11 -26.39
CA VAL A 3 80.91 -39.07 -25.64
C VAL A 3 79.59 -39.71 -25.20
N ALA A 4 79.34 -39.77 -23.91
CA ALA A 4 78.08 -40.21 -23.33
C ALA A 4 77.20 -38.99 -23.17
N ALA A 5 75.99 -39.01 -23.78
CA ALA A 5 74.98 -38.04 -23.59
C ALA A 5 74.13 -38.38 -22.38
N VAL A 6 74.04 -37.44 -21.40
CA VAL A 6 73.16 -37.51 -20.24
C VAL A 6 71.85 -36.80 -20.61
N ALA A 7 70.78 -37.56 -20.63
CA ALA A 7 69.43 -37.00 -20.84
C ALA A 7 68.85 -36.64 -19.46
N THR A 8 68.62 -35.34 -19.21
CA THR A 8 67.96 -34.82 -18.03
C THR A 8 66.45 -34.73 -18.28
N ALA A 9 65.69 -35.59 -17.62
CA ALA A 9 64.22 -35.54 -17.67
C ALA A 9 63.69 -34.45 -16.73
N LEU A 10 63.07 -33.43 -17.31
CA LEU A 10 62.41 -32.34 -16.58
C LEU A 10 60.93 -32.75 -16.32
N LEU A 11 60.59 -33.12 -15.06
CA LEU A 11 59.20 -33.34 -14.63
C LEU A 11 58.52 -31.99 -14.41
N LEU A 12 57.61 -31.64 -15.30
CA LEU A 12 56.67 -30.54 -15.14
C LEU A 12 55.51 -31.01 -14.23
N LEU A 13 55.52 -30.54 -12.99
CA LEU A 13 54.37 -30.60 -12.11
C LEU A 13 53.34 -29.51 -12.54
N LEU A 14 52.30 -29.92 -13.22
CA LEU A 14 51.10 -29.10 -13.43
C LEU A 14 50.32 -29.06 -12.13
N ALA A 15 50.46 -27.96 -11.37
CA ALA A 15 49.56 -27.63 -10.28
C ALA A 15 48.22 -27.19 -10.91
N ALA A 16 47.22 -28.07 -10.85
CA ALA A 16 45.83 -27.71 -11.18
C ALA A 16 45.32 -26.78 -10.07
N CYS A 17 45.25 -25.48 -10.36
CA CYS A 17 44.45 -24.55 -9.59
C CYS A 17 42.97 -24.95 -9.78
N ALA A 18 42.40 -25.61 -8.79
CA ALA A 18 40.96 -25.72 -8.65
C ALA A 18 40.44 -24.31 -8.51
N GLN A 19 39.81 -23.77 -9.58
CA GLN A 19 39.04 -22.57 -9.49
C GLN A 19 37.81 -22.91 -8.66
N ASP A 20 37.81 -22.39 -7.44
CA ASP A 20 36.64 -22.33 -6.58
C ASP A 20 35.63 -21.43 -7.30
N THR A 21 34.70 -22.06 -8.01
CA THR A 21 33.53 -21.36 -8.57
C THR A 21 32.61 -21.08 -7.39
N SER A 22 33.00 -20.10 -6.55
CA SER A 22 32.06 -19.44 -5.68
C SER A 22 30.96 -18.88 -6.58
N SER A 23 29.81 -19.52 -6.59
CA SER A 23 28.63 -19.05 -7.28
C SER A 23 28.36 -17.63 -6.82
N ARG A 24 28.61 -16.67 -7.71
CA ARG A 24 28.18 -15.28 -7.52
C ARG A 24 26.69 -15.39 -7.19
N PRO A 25 26.19 -14.80 -6.09
CA PRO A 25 24.76 -14.79 -5.84
C PRO A 25 24.09 -14.24 -7.10
N SER A 26 23.08 -14.95 -7.59
CA SER A 26 22.26 -14.47 -8.69
C SER A 26 21.76 -13.08 -8.33
N PRO A 27 21.69 -12.13 -9.28
CA PRO A 27 21.03 -10.86 -9.01
C PRO A 27 19.69 -11.16 -8.36
N PRO A 28 19.23 -10.37 -7.37
CA PRO A 28 17.91 -10.57 -6.83
C PRO A 28 16.90 -10.61 -8.00
N GLU A 29 16.09 -11.65 -8.05
CA GLU A 29 15.01 -11.72 -9.04
C GLU A 29 14.14 -10.48 -8.86
N ASP A 30 13.89 -9.73 -9.92
CA ASP A 30 13.00 -8.59 -9.90
C ASP A 30 11.63 -9.01 -9.38
N LEU A 31 10.95 -8.12 -8.67
CA LEU A 31 9.57 -8.35 -8.24
C LEU A 31 8.68 -8.42 -9.50
N PRO A 32 7.96 -9.54 -9.73
CA PRO A 32 7.03 -9.62 -10.84
C PRO A 32 5.86 -8.65 -10.65
N MET A 33 5.30 -8.16 -11.75
CA MET A 33 4.15 -7.26 -11.69
C MET A 33 2.90 -8.00 -11.21
N VAL A 34 2.21 -7.42 -10.25
CA VAL A 34 0.90 -7.90 -9.80
C VAL A 34 -0.14 -7.63 -10.88
N ARG A 35 -1.05 -8.57 -11.11
CA ARG A 35 -2.10 -8.50 -12.13
C ARG A 35 -3.46 -8.83 -11.52
N ALA A 36 -4.52 -8.43 -12.19
CA ALA A 36 -5.87 -8.93 -11.96
C ALA A 36 -6.26 -9.88 -13.11
N ASP A 37 -6.85 -11.02 -12.78
CA ASP A 37 -7.43 -11.98 -13.73
C ASP A 37 -8.85 -12.33 -13.26
N GLY A 38 -9.83 -11.71 -13.89
CA GLY A 38 -11.22 -11.75 -13.45
C GLY A 38 -11.35 -11.14 -12.05
N ASP A 39 -11.84 -11.93 -11.12
CA ASP A 39 -12.07 -11.56 -9.73
C ASP A 39 -10.89 -11.94 -8.79
N ARG A 40 -9.69 -12.20 -9.36
CA ARG A 40 -8.52 -12.64 -8.58
C ARG A 40 -7.29 -11.77 -8.78
N LEU A 41 -6.52 -11.58 -7.70
CA LEU A 41 -5.15 -11.10 -7.80
C LEU A 41 -4.22 -12.25 -8.21
N VAL A 42 -3.30 -11.95 -9.13
CA VAL A 42 -2.38 -12.94 -9.72
C VAL A 42 -0.95 -12.43 -9.66
N LEU A 43 -0.03 -13.30 -9.26
CA LEU A 43 1.40 -13.07 -9.24
C LEU A 43 2.12 -14.28 -9.85
N ASP A 44 3.03 -14.08 -10.82
CA ASP A 44 3.70 -15.17 -11.54
C ASP A 44 2.73 -16.19 -12.18
N GLY A 45 1.56 -15.72 -12.62
CA GLY A 45 0.53 -16.58 -13.24
C GLY A 45 -0.22 -17.50 -12.25
N ARG A 46 -0.12 -17.23 -10.96
CA ARG A 46 -0.81 -17.96 -9.89
C ARG A 46 -1.65 -17.00 -9.07
N THR A 47 -2.77 -17.49 -8.53
CA THR A 47 -3.54 -16.71 -7.55
C THR A 47 -2.63 -16.28 -6.42
N TRP A 48 -2.68 -15.00 -6.08
CA TRP A 48 -1.89 -14.40 -5.01
C TRP A 48 -2.81 -13.81 -3.96
N TRP A 49 -2.58 -14.18 -2.71
CA TRP A 49 -3.33 -13.70 -1.57
C TRP A 49 -2.40 -12.95 -0.62
N PRO A 50 -2.20 -11.63 -0.81
CA PRO A 50 -1.35 -10.84 0.05
C PRO A 50 -1.91 -10.72 1.48
N ALA A 51 -1.04 -10.93 2.46
CA ALA A 51 -1.27 -10.54 3.84
C ALA A 51 -0.18 -9.53 4.24
N GLY A 52 -0.58 -8.38 4.76
CA GLY A 52 0.35 -7.30 5.02
C GLY A 52 -0.13 -6.29 6.06
N LEU A 53 0.46 -5.11 6.01
CA LEU A 53 0.27 -4.04 6.98
C LEU A 53 -0.04 -2.71 6.28
N ASN A 54 -0.82 -1.89 6.95
CA ASN A 54 -0.77 -0.45 6.78
C ASN A 54 0.37 0.09 7.64
N ALA A 55 1.18 0.95 7.06
CA ALA A 55 2.26 1.66 7.75
C ALA A 55 2.26 3.12 7.26
N TYR A 56 1.21 3.86 7.62
CA TYR A 56 0.88 5.18 7.11
C TYR A 56 2.03 6.18 7.22
N GLN A 57 2.83 6.09 8.26
CA GLN A 57 3.87 7.04 8.62
C GLN A 57 5.24 6.82 7.94
N LEU A 58 5.39 5.85 7.02
CA LEU A 58 6.71 5.54 6.40
C LEU A 58 7.36 6.75 5.70
N GLY A 59 6.55 7.65 5.14
CA GLY A 59 7.01 8.90 4.54
C GLY A 59 7.40 9.99 5.53
N THR A 60 7.27 9.77 6.85
CA THR A 60 7.63 10.75 7.86
C THR A 60 9.13 10.90 7.98
N ARG A 61 9.63 12.13 7.78
CA ARG A 61 11.01 12.50 8.02
C ARG A 61 11.07 13.94 8.51
N TRP A 62 11.20 14.11 9.82
CA TRP A 62 11.12 15.42 10.49
C TRP A 62 12.13 16.46 10.01
N GLU A 63 13.23 16.03 9.44
CA GLU A 63 14.21 16.94 8.82
C GLU A 63 13.70 17.50 7.49
N VAL A 64 12.85 16.75 6.76
CA VAL A 64 12.36 17.07 5.42
C VAL A 64 10.94 17.65 5.46
N ASN A 65 9.98 16.93 6.01
CA ASN A 65 8.56 17.27 5.96
C ASN A 65 7.91 17.45 7.34
N GLN A 66 6.62 17.77 7.38
CA GLN A 66 5.87 17.88 8.64
C GLN A 66 5.62 16.53 9.29
N GLY A 67 5.70 15.46 8.50
CA GLY A 67 5.50 14.10 8.95
C GLY A 67 4.09 13.81 9.44
N CYS A 68 3.89 12.54 9.79
CA CYS A 68 2.70 12.03 10.45
C CYS A 68 3.08 10.84 11.35
N GLY A 69 2.91 10.96 12.65
CA GLY A 69 3.38 9.93 13.59
C GLY A 69 4.89 9.97 13.81
N ALA A 70 5.49 8.84 14.12
CA ALA A 70 6.93 8.73 14.37
C ALA A 70 7.72 8.39 13.09
N GLU A 71 9.00 8.76 13.06
CA GLU A 71 9.90 8.26 12.02
C GLU A 71 10.11 6.75 12.17
N VAL A 72 10.19 6.06 11.05
CA VAL A 72 10.41 4.61 10.98
C VAL A 72 11.80 4.34 10.41
N ASP A 73 12.58 3.47 11.06
CA ASP A 73 13.73 2.87 10.41
C ASP A 73 13.24 1.92 9.30
N LEU A 74 13.40 2.35 8.05
CA LEU A 74 12.85 1.67 6.90
C LEU A 74 13.50 0.29 6.68
N ASP A 75 14.82 0.18 6.86
CA ASP A 75 15.51 -1.09 6.65
C ASP A 75 15.16 -2.11 7.74
N ASP A 76 15.03 -1.67 8.99
CA ASP A 76 14.56 -2.53 10.09
C ASP A 76 13.10 -2.95 9.84
N PHE A 77 12.21 -2.03 9.47
CA PHE A 77 10.80 -2.34 9.22
C PHE A 77 10.63 -3.34 8.06
N PHE A 78 11.14 -3.01 6.88
CA PHE A 78 11.00 -3.89 5.71
C PHE A 78 11.76 -5.21 5.88
N GLY A 79 12.86 -5.21 6.62
CA GLY A 79 13.63 -6.42 6.96
C GLY A 79 12.88 -7.44 7.81
N THR A 80 11.84 -7.03 8.56
CA THR A 80 10.99 -7.95 9.34
C THR A 80 9.92 -8.64 8.50
N LEU A 81 9.63 -8.12 7.31
CA LEU A 81 8.58 -8.63 6.44
C LEU A 81 9.09 -9.78 5.55
N ALA A 82 8.19 -10.69 5.19
CA ALA A 82 8.53 -11.69 4.19
C ALA A 82 8.63 -11.03 2.80
N PRO A 83 9.57 -11.46 1.94
CA PRO A 83 9.59 -11.02 0.55
C PRO A 83 8.23 -11.22 -0.12
N ARG A 84 7.82 -10.28 -0.97
CA ARG A 84 6.51 -10.24 -1.64
C ARG A 84 5.32 -9.96 -0.71
N SER A 85 5.54 -9.60 0.56
CA SER A 85 4.50 -9.00 1.40
C SER A 85 4.04 -7.67 0.82
N VAL A 86 2.91 -7.17 1.29
CA VAL A 86 2.35 -5.88 0.87
C VAL A 86 2.31 -4.91 2.03
N VAL A 87 2.70 -3.68 1.76
CA VAL A 87 2.56 -2.55 2.68
C VAL A 87 1.80 -1.43 1.99
N ARG A 88 0.70 -1.00 2.60
CA ARG A 88 -0.04 0.21 2.21
C ARG A 88 0.47 1.38 3.05
N PHE A 89 0.78 2.50 2.43
CA PHE A 89 1.34 3.65 3.13
C PHE A 89 0.92 4.97 2.48
N ASP A 90 0.99 6.05 3.26
CA ASP A 90 0.62 7.38 2.81
C ASP A 90 1.73 7.99 1.95
N ALA A 91 1.52 8.00 0.64
CA ALA A 91 2.32 8.72 -0.32
C ALA A 91 1.67 10.07 -0.66
N PHE A 92 1.19 10.78 0.37
CA PHE A 92 0.54 12.08 0.21
C PHE A 92 1.53 13.15 -0.22
N GLN A 93 1.06 14.14 -0.94
CA GLN A 93 1.90 15.28 -1.33
C GLN A 93 2.54 15.97 -0.12
N SER A 94 1.85 16.02 1.02
CA SER A 94 2.38 16.59 2.27
C SER A 94 3.69 15.96 2.73
N HIS A 95 3.93 14.68 2.42
CA HIS A 95 5.22 14.02 2.69
C HIS A 95 6.33 14.40 1.70
N ALA A 96 5.97 14.95 0.55
CA ALA A 96 6.89 15.48 -0.47
C ALA A 96 7.01 17.01 -0.44
N VAL A 97 6.52 17.68 0.61
CA VAL A 97 6.65 19.12 0.79
C VAL A 97 7.66 19.41 1.90
N HIS A 98 8.74 20.12 1.55
CA HIS A 98 9.76 20.49 2.52
C HIS A 98 9.19 21.46 3.55
N ARG A 99 9.29 21.12 4.82
CA ARG A 99 8.70 21.86 5.96
C ARG A 99 9.19 23.31 6.10
N ILE A 100 10.38 23.59 5.54
CA ILE A 100 10.94 24.94 5.49
C ILE A 100 10.90 25.40 4.04
N GLY A 101 10.08 26.40 3.74
CA GLY A 101 9.98 26.97 2.40
C GLY A 101 8.89 26.37 1.50
N GLY A 102 8.28 25.24 1.86
CA GLY A 102 7.12 24.71 1.17
C GLY A 102 7.37 24.30 -0.30
N THR A 103 8.59 23.88 -0.63
CA THR A 103 8.94 23.38 -1.97
C THR A 103 8.85 21.86 -2.01
N LEU A 104 8.69 21.30 -3.21
CA LEU A 104 8.73 19.83 -3.37
C LEU A 104 10.10 19.27 -2.98
N ASP A 105 10.08 18.23 -2.16
CA ASP A 105 11.23 17.42 -1.75
C ASP A 105 10.81 15.96 -1.62
N PHE A 106 11.24 15.13 -2.52
CA PHE A 106 10.86 13.72 -2.60
C PHE A 106 11.72 12.78 -1.76
N THR A 107 12.75 13.31 -1.07
CA THR A 107 13.77 12.49 -0.38
C THR A 107 13.16 11.47 0.59
N ALA A 108 12.11 11.85 1.32
CA ALA A 108 11.47 10.97 2.28
C ALA A 108 10.70 9.82 1.60
N LEU A 109 9.92 10.13 0.58
CA LEU A 109 9.16 9.11 -0.16
C LEU A 109 10.09 8.23 -1.00
N ASP A 110 11.10 8.80 -1.69
CA ASP A 110 12.10 8.01 -2.43
C ASP A 110 12.72 6.93 -1.56
N ALA A 111 13.06 7.27 -0.31
CA ALA A 111 13.65 6.31 0.63
C ALA A 111 12.72 5.12 0.94
N VAL A 112 11.39 5.33 0.94
CA VAL A 112 10.40 4.25 1.14
C VAL A 112 10.42 3.28 -0.04
N PHE A 113 10.36 3.80 -1.27
CA PHE A 113 10.40 2.95 -2.47
C PHE A 113 11.72 2.19 -2.57
N ASP A 114 12.85 2.87 -2.36
CA ASP A 114 14.18 2.25 -2.38
C ASP A 114 14.32 1.14 -1.32
N ALA A 115 13.80 1.34 -0.12
CA ALA A 115 13.84 0.32 0.92
C ALA A 115 12.93 -0.88 0.59
N ALA A 116 11.73 -0.64 0.09
CA ALA A 116 10.82 -1.70 -0.33
C ALA A 116 11.44 -2.56 -1.46
N GLU A 117 12.11 -1.95 -2.43
CA GLU A 117 12.82 -2.67 -3.50
C GLU A 117 13.95 -3.53 -2.94
N ARG A 118 14.81 -2.99 -2.05
CA ARG A 118 15.89 -3.76 -1.43
C ARG A 118 15.39 -4.99 -0.68
N HIS A 119 14.24 -4.87 -0.01
CA HIS A 119 13.63 -5.93 0.78
C HIS A 119 12.62 -6.76 0.00
N ARG A 120 12.36 -6.42 -1.28
CA ARG A 120 11.42 -7.12 -2.17
C ARG A 120 9.99 -7.17 -1.60
N VAL A 121 9.52 -6.05 -1.10
CA VAL A 121 8.18 -5.87 -0.56
C VAL A 121 7.36 -5.01 -1.52
N TYR A 122 6.10 -5.38 -1.73
CA TYR A 122 5.17 -4.60 -2.53
C TYR A 122 4.60 -3.43 -1.75
N LEU A 123 4.33 -2.35 -2.45
CA LEU A 123 3.74 -1.13 -1.94
C LEU A 123 2.38 -0.86 -2.57
N ILE A 124 1.46 -0.32 -1.77
CA ILE A 124 0.25 0.37 -2.21
C ILE A 124 0.40 1.82 -1.73
N PRO A 125 0.98 2.71 -2.54
CA PRO A 125 1.05 4.12 -2.21
C PRO A 125 -0.33 4.76 -2.34
N VAL A 126 -0.82 5.35 -1.24
CA VAL A 126 -2.06 6.15 -1.19
C VAL A 126 -1.72 7.59 -1.56
N LEU A 127 -2.32 8.13 -2.62
CA LEU A 127 -1.93 9.43 -3.16
C LEU A 127 -2.61 10.62 -2.46
N ALA A 128 -3.74 10.40 -1.81
CA ALA A 128 -4.42 11.40 -0.97
C ALA A 128 -5.29 10.73 0.10
N PRO A 129 -5.55 11.37 1.23
CA PRO A 129 -6.61 10.98 2.16
C PRO A 129 -7.92 11.71 1.80
N GLN A 130 -9.05 11.25 2.33
CA GLN A 130 -10.32 11.98 2.30
C GLN A 130 -10.27 13.25 3.15
N ASP A 131 -9.66 13.16 4.31
CA ASP A 131 -9.64 14.23 5.31
C ASP A 131 -8.24 14.79 5.58
N SER A 132 -8.11 15.59 6.63
CA SER A 132 -6.84 16.20 7.04
C SER A 132 -5.91 15.27 7.84
N GLY A 133 -6.23 14.00 7.96
CA GLY A 133 -5.36 13.06 8.63
C GLY A 133 -4.03 12.93 7.88
N CYS A 134 -2.93 13.40 8.47
CA CYS A 134 -1.59 13.39 7.86
C CYS A 134 -1.44 14.24 6.59
N ASP A 135 -2.43 15.03 6.21
CA ASP A 135 -2.40 15.90 5.03
C ASP A 135 -2.86 17.32 5.36
N ALA A 136 -2.26 18.31 4.72
CA ALA A 136 -2.57 19.72 4.95
C ALA A 136 -3.87 20.18 4.26
N GLY A 137 -4.37 19.39 3.32
CA GLY A 137 -5.44 19.78 2.39
C GLY A 137 -6.85 19.87 2.98
N GLY A 138 -7.06 19.38 4.21
CA GLY A 138 -8.38 19.37 4.83
C GLY A 138 -9.33 18.30 4.26
N TYR A 139 -10.60 18.31 4.72
CA TYR A 139 -11.63 17.40 4.24
C TYR A 139 -12.06 17.76 2.81
N LYS A 140 -12.07 16.79 1.92
CA LYS A 140 -12.43 16.92 0.50
C LYS A 140 -13.94 16.78 0.36
N GLN A 141 -14.64 17.92 0.15
CA GLN A 141 -16.08 17.94 -0.04
C GLN A 141 -16.45 17.54 -1.48
N ALA A 142 -17.74 17.37 -1.75
CA ALA A 142 -18.25 16.92 -3.04
C ALA A 142 -17.80 17.78 -4.23
N ASP A 143 -17.64 19.10 -4.05
CA ASP A 143 -17.14 20.02 -5.07
C ASP A 143 -15.66 19.79 -5.43
N TRP A 144 -14.87 19.26 -4.49
CA TRP A 144 -13.50 18.85 -4.78
C TRP A 144 -13.49 17.72 -5.82
N TYR A 145 -14.36 16.72 -5.71
CA TYR A 145 -14.48 15.63 -6.68
C TYR A 145 -15.02 16.06 -8.05
N ASP A 146 -15.73 17.19 -8.14
CA ASP A 146 -16.21 17.72 -9.42
C ASP A 146 -15.06 18.43 -10.17
N THR A 147 -14.54 19.49 -9.60
CA THR A 147 -13.51 20.32 -10.25
C THR A 147 -12.36 20.73 -9.35
N GLY A 148 -12.57 20.75 -8.03
CA GLY A 148 -11.63 21.30 -7.06
C GLY A 148 -10.30 20.53 -6.97
N TRP A 149 -10.25 19.27 -7.38
CA TRP A 149 -9.02 18.46 -7.39
C TRP A 149 -7.97 18.95 -8.43
N ARG A 150 -8.38 19.85 -9.34
CA ARG A 150 -7.51 20.52 -10.32
C ARG A 150 -6.92 21.84 -9.81
N ASP A 151 -7.20 22.18 -8.56
CA ASP A 151 -6.63 23.34 -7.89
C ASP A 151 -5.82 22.91 -6.67
N PRO A 152 -4.67 23.54 -6.37
CA PRO A 152 -3.89 23.19 -5.17
C PRO A 152 -4.67 23.45 -3.89
N LEU A 153 -4.72 22.46 -3.02
CA LEU A 153 -5.28 22.62 -1.67
C LEU A 153 -4.33 23.41 -0.76
N PRO A 154 -4.83 23.99 0.35
CA PRO A 154 -3.97 24.65 1.33
C PRO A 154 -2.82 23.75 1.78
N GLY A 155 -1.58 24.26 1.74
CA GLY A 155 -0.38 23.50 2.09
C GLY A 155 0.18 22.59 0.99
N HIS A 156 -0.52 22.42 -0.13
CA HIS A 156 -0.01 21.70 -1.30
C HIS A 156 0.69 22.64 -2.27
N VAL A 157 1.66 22.11 -3.02
CA VAL A 157 2.40 22.81 -4.08
C VAL A 157 1.74 22.59 -5.43
N LEU A 158 1.22 21.38 -5.65
CA LEU A 158 0.58 20.95 -6.89
C LEU A 158 -0.92 20.75 -6.67
N ALA A 159 -1.72 20.92 -7.70
CA ALA A 159 -3.06 20.36 -7.76
C ALA A 159 -2.98 18.82 -7.66
N TYR A 160 -4.09 18.17 -7.34
CA TYR A 160 -4.06 16.72 -7.14
C TYR A 160 -3.78 15.95 -8.45
N ASP A 161 -4.31 16.40 -9.59
CA ASP A 161 -4.02 15.82 -10.89
C ASP A 161 -2.52 15.89 -11.26
N ASP A 162 -1.89 17.05 -11.04
CA ASP A 162 -0.45 17.23 -11.21
C ASP A 162 0.36 16.38 -10.22
N TRP A 163 -0.15 16.17 -8.99
CA TRP A 163 0.47 15.30 -8.00
C TRP A 163 0.43 13.84 -8.45
N VAL A 164 -0.72 13.35 -8.91
CA VAL A 164 -0.85 11.99 -9.45
C VAL A 164 0.14 11.76 -10.59
N ALA A 165 0.17 12.67 -11.58
CA ALA A 165 1.10 12.57 -12.70
C ALA A 165 2.56 12.55 -12.22
N THR A 166 2.92 13.46 -11.30
CA THR A 166 4.27 13.54 -10.74
C THR A 166 4.69 12.28 -10.00
N ALA A 167 3.79 11.76 -9.15
CA ALA A 167 4.05 10.56 -8.35
C ALA A 167 4.22 9.32 -9.24
N VAL A 168 3.33 9.13 -10.20
CA VAL A 168 3.35 7.98 -11.11
C VAL A 168 4.56 8.05 -12.06
N GLU A 169 4.87 9.22 -12.63
CA GLU A 169 6.07 9.40 -13.45
C GLU A 169 7.35 9.10 -12.67
N ARG A 170 7.40 9.50 -11.39
CA ARG A 170 8.58 9.30 -10.54
C ARG A 170 8.77 7.85 -10.11
N TRP A 171 7.74 7.18 -9.64
CA TRP A 171 7.83 5.86 -9.00
C TRP A 171 7.20 4.71 -9.82
N GLY A 172 6.57 4.97 -10.96
CA GLY A 172 5.92 3.95 -11.78
C GLY A 172 6.87 2.88 -12.33
N SER A 173 8.16 3.20 -12.47
CA SER A 173 9.17 2.22 -12.85
C SER A 173 9.61 1.30 -11.69
N SER A 174 9.22 1.60 -10.46
CA SER A 174 9.56 0.77 -9.30
C SER A 174 8.85 -0.58 -9.37
N PRO A 175 9.58 -1.71 -9.31
CA PRO A 175 8.96 -3.04 -9.28
C PRO A 175 8.20 -3.30 -7.98
N SER A 176 8.43 -2.49 -6.95
CA SER A 176 7.73 -2.61 -5.67
C SER A 176 6.29 -2.07 -5.71
N VAL A 177 5.89 -1.26 -6.67
CA VAL A 177 4.50 -0.81 -6.76
C VAL A 177 3.60 -1.96 -7.16
N ALA A 178 2.72 -2.43 -6.26
CA ALA A 178 1.69 -3.42 -6.57
C ALA A 178 0.51 -2.78 -7.31
N MET A 179 0.02 -1.68 -6.78
CA MET A 179 -1.10 -0.91 -7.32
C MET A 179 -1.05 0.52 -6.80
N TRP A 180 -1.62 1.46 -7.55
CA TRP A 180 -1.81 2.85 -7.15
C TRP A 180 -3.15 3.01 -6.46
N GLU A 181 -3.16 3.61 -5.29
CA GLU A 181 -4.39 3.99 -4.61
C GLU A 181 -4.62 5.49 -4.75
N LEU A 182 -5.68 5.84 -5.46
CA LEU A 182 -5.97 7.25 -5.78
C LEU A 182 -6.28 8.05 -4.52
N ILE A 183 -7.10 7.51 -3.63
CA ILE A 183 -7.51 8.17 -2.39
C ILE A 183 -7.95 7.15 -1.35
N GLY A 184 -7.61 7.39 -0.09
CA GLY A 184 -8.11 6.65 1.05
C GLY A 184 -9.47 7.16 1.50
N GLU A 185 -10.45 6.26 1.65
CA GLU A 185 -11.77 6.47 2.23
C GLU A 185 -12.63 7.59 1.60
N PRO A 186 -12.73 7.69 0.25
CA PRO A 186 -13.42 8.78 -0.41
C PRO A 186 -14.89 8.88 -0.02
N GLU A 187 -15.35 10.13 0.17
CA GLU A 187 -16.72 10.42 0.55
C GLU A 187 -17.25 11.68 -0.16
N THR A 188 -18.35 11.57 -0.87
CA THR A 188 -18.98 12.71 -1.55
C THR A 188 -20.05 13.34 -0.66
N ALA A 189 -19.59 14.08 0.32
CA ALA A 189 -20.43 14.85 1.24
C ALA A 189 -20.16 16.35 1.12
N THR A 190 -21.10 17.16 1.57
CA THR A 190 -20.89 18.56 1.91
C THR A 190 -20.92 18.73 3.41
N CYS A 191 -20.20 19.71 3.92
CA CYS A 191 -20.14 19.99 5.36
C CYS A 191 -20.98 21.20 5.69
N THR A 192 -21.74 21.13 6.78
CA THR A 192 -22.57 22.26 7.25
C THR A 192 -21.79 23.27 8.08
N ASP A 193 -20.54 22.94 8.42
CA ASP A 193 -19.58 23.82 9.12
C ASP A 193 -18.14 23.52 8.73
N ASP A 194 -17.20 24.31 9.23
CA ASP A 194 -15.78 24.19 8.91
C ASP A 194 -15.10 22.98 9.56
N GLU A 195 -15.69 22.38 10.58
CA GLU A 195 -15.11 21.22 11.31
C GLU A 195 -15.39 19.90 10.58
N CYS A 196 -16.44 19.83 9.78
CA CYS A 196 -16.82 18.69 8.96
C CYS A 196 -16.86 17.35 9.72
N THR A 197 -17.37 17.35 10.95
CA THR A 197 -17.55 16.12 11.72
C THR A 197 -18.57 15.21 11.07
N LEU A 198 -18.58 13.91 11.40
CA LEU A 198 -19.52 12.92 10.82
C LEU A 198 -20.99 13.39 10.90
N GLU A 199 -21.39 14.01 12.03
CA GLU A 199 -22.75 14.50 12.25
C GLU A 199 -23.09 15.75 11.42
N ARG A 200 -22.08 16.36 10.79
CA ARG A 200 -22.21 17.59 9.99
C ARG A 200 -22.09 17.34 8.49
N ARG A 201 -21.89 16.09 8.10
CA ARG A 201 -21.80 15.68 6.69
C ARG A 201 -23.18 15.40 6.13
N GLU A 202 -23.45 15.93 4.97
CA GLU A 202 -24.67 15.68 4.21
C GLU A 202 -24.31 15.08 2.84
N CYS A 203 -24.88 13.92 2.53
CA CYS A 203 -24.65 13.26 1.25
C CYS A 203 -25.27 14.05 0.10
N VAL A 204 -24.51 14.26 -0.97
CA VAL A 204 -25.02 14.96 -2.13
C VAL A 204 -25.82 14.02 -3.06
N PRO A 205 -26.91 14.50 -3.68
CA PRO A 205 -27.61 13.70 -4.68
C PRO A 205 -26.69 13.34 -5.86
N GLY A 206 -26.60 12.05 -6.19
CA GLY A 206 -25.76 11.56 -7.27
C GLY A 206 -24.27 11.44 -6.91
N GLY A 207 -23.93 11.46 -5.62
CA GLY A 207 -22.56 11.35 -5.11
C GLY A 207 -21.80 10.15 -5.64
N ALA A 208 -22.43 8.97 -5.76
CA ALA A 208 -21.79 7.78 -6.34
C ALA A 208 -21.33 7.97 -7.78
N ARG A 209 -22.14 8.65 -8.59
CA ARG A 209 -21.79 8.92 -9.99
C ARG A 209 -20.70 9.99 -10.08
N LEU A 210 -20.73 10.98 -9.20
CA LEU A 210 -19.66 11.97 -9.07
C LEU A 210 -18.34 11.30 -8.73
N LEU A 211 -18.33 10.45 -7.70
CA LEU A 211 -17.14 9.71 -7.29
C LEU A 211 -16.62 8.79 -8.39
N ARG A 212 -17.50 8.03 -9.04
CA ARG A 212 -17.13 7.18 -10.18
C ARG A 212 -16.45 7.96 -11.30
N ASN A 213 -17.02 9.09 -11.72
CA ASN A 213 -16.46 9.91 -12.79
C ASN A 213 -15.08 10.45 -12.39
N TRP A 214 -14.92 10.90 -11.15
CA TRP A 214 -13.63 11.34 -10.63
C TRP A 214 -12.59 10.20 -10.63
N ILE A 215 -12.99 9.00 -10.22
CA ILE A 215 -12.10 7.82 -10.27
C ILE A 215 -11.63 7.57 -11.70
N ASP A 216 -12.53 7.57 -12.67
CA ASP A 216 -12.17 7.33 -14.07
C ASP A 216 -11.25 8.44 -14.61
N ASP A 217 -11.51 9.72 -14.28
CA ASP A 217 -10.67 10.85 -14.69
C ASP A 217 -9.27 10.78 -14.04
N ALA A 218 -9.18 10.53 -12.73
CA ALA A 218 -7.91 10.45 -12.02
C ALA A 218 -7.10 9.20 -12.43
N ALA A 219 -7.78 8.08 -12.62
CA ALA A 219 -7.15 6.85 -13.10
C ALA A 219 -6.62 6.98 -14.53
N ALA A 220 -7.26 7.77 -15.38
CA ALA A 220 -6.75 8.05 -16.73
C ALA A 220 -5.36 8.68 -16.71
N ILE A 221 -5.06 9.55 -15.71
CA ILE A 221 -3.73 10.13 -15.53
C ILE A 221 -2.72 9.04 -15.17
N VAL A 222 -3.08 8.12 -14.27
CA VAL A 222 -2.21 6.97 -13.93
C VAL A 222 -1.94 6.13 -15.18
N ARG A 223 -2.96 5.82 -15.99
CA ARG A 223 -2.83 5.04 -17.23
C ARG A 223 -1.92 5.69 -18.28
N GLU A 224 -1.84 7.02 -18.30
CA GLU A 224 -0.95 7.74 -19.20
C GLU A 224 0.53 7.49 -18.88
N HIS A 225 0.88 7.39 -17.59
CA HIS A 225 2.26 7.27 -17.11
C HIS A 225 2.66 5.83 -16.71
N ASP A 226 1.70 5.00 -16.25
CA ASP A 226 1.91 3.59 -15.87
C ASP A 226 0.71 2.73 -16.34
N PRO A 227 0.63 2.41 -17.63
CA PRO A 227 -0.55 1.82 -18.26
C PRO A 227 -0.91 0.43 -17.76
N ASP A 228 0.05 -0.30 -17.23
CA ASP A 228 -0.10 -1.72 -16.86
C ASP A 228 -0.31 -1.95 -15.37
N ARG A 229 -0.09 -0.95 -14.52
CA ARG A 229 -0.20 -1.09 -13.07
C ARG A 229 -1.65 -1.10 -12.62
N LEU A 230 -1.96 -1.90 -11.62
CA LEU A 230 -3.30 -1.92 -11.02
C LEU A 230 -3.62 -0.59 -10.35
N ILE A 231 -4.89 -0.21 -10.39
CA ILE A 231 -5.44 1.00 -9.77
C ILE A 231 -6.54 0.60 -8.79
N THR A 232 -6.54 1.24 -7.63
CA THR A 232 -7.52 1.02 -6.57
C THR A 232 -7.94 2.33 -5.90
N VAL A 233 -9.00 2.25 -5.12
CA VAL A 233 -9.53 3.34 -4.27
C VAL A 233 -9.92 2.74 -2.93
N GLY A 234 -9.56 3.40 -1.84
CA GLY A 234 -9.78 2.95 -0.47
C GLY A 234 -11.23 3.05 -0.01
N THR A 235 -12.16 2.31 -0.63
CA THR A 235 -13.56 2.31 -0.23
C THR A 235 -13.78 1.57 1.09
N ILE A 236 -14.53 2.18 2.02
CA ILE A 236 -14.88 1.53 3.30
C ILE A 236 -15.86 0.37 3.07
N GLY A 237 -16.75 0.48 2.08
CA GLY A 237 -17.79 -0.53 1.84
C GLY A 237 -18.97 -0.48 2.80
N GLY A 238 -18.98 0.46 3.75
CA GLY A 238 -20.05 0.74 4.70
C GLY A 238 -21.04 1.81 4.23
N ASP A 239 -21.34 2.76 5.11
CA ASP A 239 -22.41 3.77 4.93
C ASP A 239 -21.88 5.18 4.61
N GLN A 240 -20.77 5.29 3.90
CA GLN A 240 -20.23 6.57 3.48
C GLN A 240 -21.01 7.19 2.33
N CYS A 241 -21.08 8.52 2.30
CA CYS A 241 -21.71 9.28 1.20
C CYS A 241 -21.02 8.96 -0.13
N GLY A 242 -21.81 8.53 -1.11
CA GLY A 242 -21.32 8.19 -2.44
C GLY A 242 -20.86 6.75 -2.63
N SER A 243 -20.76 5.95 -1.56
CA SER A 243 -20.43 4.52 -1.64
C SER A 243 -21.31 3.64 -0.76
N ALA A 244 -22.32 4.20 -0.06
CA ALA A 244 -23.22 3.47 0.79
C ALA A 244 -24.20 2.58 0.00
N GLY A 245 -24.59 1.44 0.58
CA GLY A 245 -25.64 0.60 0.03
C GLY A 245 -25.39 0.17 -1.42
N ASP A 246 -26.35 0.44 -2.32
CA ASP A 246 -26.23 0.11 -3.74
C ASP A 246 -25.27 1.04 -4.51
N ASP A 247 -24.92 2.20 -3.96
CA ASP A 247 -23.95 3.14 -4.52
C ASP A 247 -22.56 2.53 -4.60
N PHE A 248 -22.23 1.59 -3.71
CA PHE A 248 -20.97 0.84 -3.76
C PHE A 248 -20.75 0.17 -5.13
N ALA A 249 -21.78 -0.47 -5.67
CA ALA A 249 -21.70 -1.11 -6.99
C ALA A 249 -21.47 -0.07 -8.10
N THR A 250 -22.09 1.13 -7.99
CA THR A 250 -21.86 2.22 -8.96
C THR A 250 -20.41 2.67 -8.98
N VAL A 251 -19.81 2.84 -7.81
CA VAL A 251 -18.41 3.29 -7.66
C VAL A 251 -17.43 2.22 -8.13
N THR A 252 -17.64 0.97 -7.72
CA THR A 252 -16.74 -0.13 -8.05
C THR A 252 -16.81 -0.59 -9.51
N ASP A 253 -17.84 -0.14 -10.25
CA ASP A 253 -17.98 -0.33 -11.71
C ASP A 253 -17.24 0.75 -12.54
N ALA A 254 -16.42 1.61 -11.92
CA ALA A 254 -15.56 2.55 -12.63
C ALA A 254 -14.64 1.81 -13.61
N GLU A 255 -14.48 2.36 -14.84
CA GLU A 255 -13.85 1.66 -15.96
C GLU A 255 -12.37 1.35 -15.70
N HIS A 256 -11.67 2.31 -15.10
CA HIS A 256 -10.22 2.21 -14.87
C HIS A 256 -9.84 1.67 -13.49
N LEU A 257 -10.81 1.33 -12.64
CA LEU A 257 -10.58 0.69 -11.35
C LEU A 257 -10.35 -0.82 -11.55
N ASP A 258 -9.22 -1.34 -11.13
CA ASP A 258 -8.87 -2.77 -11.28
C ASP A 258 -9.17 -3.59 -10.03
N VAL A 259 -8.94 -3.00 -8.85
CA VAL A 259 -9.07 -3.66 -7.55
C VAL A 259 -10.01 -2.85 -6.66
N VAL A 260 -10.96 -3.51 -6.05
CA VAL A 260 -11.87 -2.91 -5.08
C VAL A 260 -11.27 -3.07 -3.69
N GLN A 261 -11.35 -2.04 -2.87
CA GLN A 261 -10.98 -2.16 -1.46
C GLN A 261 -12.21 -2.21 -0.56
N TYR A 262 -12.01 -2.81 0.60
CA TYR A 262 -12.94 -2.85 1.72
C TYR A 262 -12.16 -2.58 3.01
N HIS A 263 -12.62 -1.64 3.84
CA HIS A 263 -12.05 -1.36 5.14
C HIS A 263 -12.98 -1.93 6.21
N ASP A 264 -12.48 -2.86 7.01
CA ASP A 264 -13.28 -3.64 7.96
C ASP A 264 -12.86 -3.37 9.42
N TYR A 265 -13.71 -2.62 10.10
CA TYR A 265 -13.58 -2.37 11.53
C TYR A 265 -14.76 -2.95 12.36
N ASP A 266 -15.77 -3.51 11.68
CA ASP A 266 -17.05 -3.92 12.27
C ASP A 266 -17.49 -5.36 11.90
N ASP A 267 -16.58 -6.35 11.99
CA ASP A 267 -16.87 -7.77 11.78
C ASP A 267 -17.37 -8.14 10.36
N ALA A 268 -16.90 -7.49 9.33
CA ALA A 268 -17.20 -7.80 7.92
C ALA A 268 -18.72 -7.76 7.60
N GLN A 269 -19.47 -6.89 8.25
CA GLN A 269 -20.94 -6.84 8.18
C GLN A 269 -21.49 -6.85 6.74
N PHE A 270 -20.79 -6.16 5.79
CA PHE A 270 -21.25 -6.06 4.42
C PHE A 270 -20.35 -6.81 3.41
N LEU A 271 -19.22 -7.36 3.85
CA LEU A 271 -18.20 -7.94 2.96
C LEU A 271 -18.78 -9.01 2.03
N GLU A 272 -19.53 -9.98 2.56
CA GLU A 272 -20.13 -11.05 1.77
C GLU A 272 -21.10 -10.51 0.71
N GLN A 273 -21.91 -9.50 1.07
CA GLN A 273 -22.85 -8.87 0.13
C GLN A 273 -22.12 -8.10 -0.97
N ARG A 274 -20.99 -7.45 -0.64
CA ARG A 274 -20.17 -6.71 -1.59
C ARG A 274 -19.48 -7.67 -2.55
N LEU A 275 -18.82 -8.71 -2.02
CA LEU A 275 -18.15 -9.76 -2.83
C LEU A 275 -19.09 -10.44 -3.81
N ALA A 276 -20.33 -10.76 -3.41
CA ALA A 276 -21.29 -11.42 -4.27
C ALA A 276 -21.70 -10.62 -5.52
N ARG A 277 -21.37 -9.32 -5.58
CA ARG A 277 -21.74 -8.41 -6.68
C ARG A 277 -20.55 -7.96 -7.52
N LEU A 278 -19.33 -8.37 -7.17
CA LEU A 278 -18.11 -7.92 -7.83
C LEU A 278 -17.65 -8.89 -8.91
N SER A 279 -17.08 -8.32 -9.97
CA SER A 279 -16.33 -9.02 -11.00
C SER A 279 -14.83 -8.69 -11.01
N LYS A 280 -14.39 -7.93 -10.00
CA LYS A 280 -13.01 -7.46 -9.79
C LYS A 280 -12.48 -8.04 -8.49
N PRO A 281 -11.16 -8.20 -8.33
CA PRO A 281 -10.56 -8.60 -7.05
C PRO A 281 -10.95 -7.63 -5.93
N MET A 282 -11.17 -8.16 -4.71
CA MET A 282 -11.40 -7.33 -3.53
C MET A 282 -10.31 -7.55 -2.49
N LEU A 283 -9.60 -6.49 -2.16
CA LEU A 283 -8.63 -6.44 -1.07
C LEU A 283 -9.29 -5.83 0.19
N VAL A 284 -9.25 -6.55 1.32
CA VAL A 284 -9.55 -5.93 2.62
C VAL A 284 -8.33 -5.10 3.03
N ALA A 285 -8.29 -3.83 2.58
CA ALA A 285 -7.10 -3.00 2.69
C ALA A 285 -6.86 -2.43 4.09
N GLU A 286 -7.91 -2.44 4.92
CA GLU A 286 -7.77 -2.14 6.34
C GLU A 286 -8.59 -3.14 7.15
N LEU A 287 -7.93 -3.78 8.10
CA LEU A 287 -8.54 -4.62 9.14
C LEU A 287 -8.03 -4.13 10.49
N GLY A 288 -8.92 -3.60 11.32
CA GLY A 288 -8.59 -3.08 12.63
C GLY A 288 -9.08 -3.99 13.77
N VAL A 289 -8.16 -4.45 14.62
CA VAL A 289 -8.47 -5.12 15.90
C VAL A 289 -7.69 -4.41 17.00
N ARG A 290 -8.42 -3.78 17.92
CA ARG A 290 -7.81 -3.05 19.04
C ARG A 290 -7.18 -4.00 20.04
N ALA A 291 -6.03 -3.57 20.62
CA ALA A 291 -5.35 -4.27 21.71
C ALA A 291 -4.62 -3.27 22.63
N GLY A 292 -3.90 -3.79 23.60
CA GLY A 292 -3.26 -2.99 24.65
C GLY A 292 -4.05 -3.07 25.94
N SER A 293 -4.58 -1.95 26.46
CA SER A 293 -5.33 -1.96 27.71
C SER A 293 -6.67 -2.71 27.66
N CYS A 294 -7.23 -2.98 26.48
CA CYS A 294 -8.53 -3.63 26.32
C CYS A 294 -8.46 -5.11 25.87
N LEU A 295 -7.35 -5.56 25.32
CA LEU A 295 -7.15 -6.92 24.82
C LEU A 295 -5.66 -7.22 24.76
N ASP A 296 -5.25 -8.41 25.14
CA ASP A 296 -3.86 -8.84 24.98
C ASP A 296 -3.49 -8.97 23.47
N THR A 297 -2.25 -8.64 23.12
CA THR A 297 -1.79 -8.74 21.72
C THR A 297 -1.77 -10.19 21.19
N SER A 298 -1.60 -11.19 22.07
CA SER A 298 -1.76 -12.60 21.73
C SER A 298 -3.20 -12.96 21.34
N ASP A 299 -4.18 -12.44 22.07
CA ASP A 299 -5.60 -12.66 21.77
C ASP A 299 -6.00 -11.93 20.48
N ARG A 300 -5.45 -10.71 20.26
CA ARG A 300 -5.57 -10.03 18.97
C ARG A 300 -5.08 -10.89 17.82
N ALA A 301 -3.90 -11.47 17.95
CA ALA A 301 -3.31 -12.32 16.92
C ALA A 301 -4.19 -13.54 16.60
N GLU A 302 -4.82 -14.16 17.58
CA GLU A 302 -5.77 -15.25 17.37
C GLU A 302 -7.04 -14.80 16.66
N ILE A 303 -7.58 -13.61 17.00
CA ILE A 303 -8.73 -13.02 16.31
C ILE A 303 -8.36 -12.78 14.84
N VAL A 304 -7.24 -12.11 14.59
CA VAL A 304 -6.75 -11.81 13.23
C VAL A 304 -6.60 -13.08 12.41
N ASP A 305 -6.02 -14.15 12.98
CA ASP A 305 -5.86 -15.43 12.28
C ASP A 305 -7.19 -16.02 11.80
N ARG A 306 -8.20 -16.01 12.68
CA ARG A 306 -9.54 -16.47 12.30
C ARG A 306 -10.19 -15.57 11.27
N THR A 307 -10.02 -14.25 11.40
CA THR A 307 -10.60 -13.27 10.47
C THR A 307 -9.99 -13.40 9.08
N LEU A 308 -8.65 -13.50 8.97
CA LEU A 308 -7.97 -13.71 7.67
C LEU A 308 -8.39 -15.02 7.01
N THR A 309 -8.56 -16.09 7.80
CA THR A 309 -9.09 -17.37 7.30
C THR A 309 -10.50 -17.20 6.72
N ARG A 310 -11.38 -16.50 7.45
CA ARG A 310 -12.75 -16.23 7.00
C ARG A 310 -12.78 -15.37 5.73
N TYR A 311 -11.94 -14.33 5.61
CA TYR A 311 -11.91 -13.50 4.40
C TYR A 311 -11.53 -14.32 3.18
N ARG A 312 -10.55 -15.21 3.30
CA ARG A 312 -10.16 -16.12 2.24
C ARG A 312 -11.30 -17.07 1.85
N GLU A 313 -12.01 -17.63 2.83
CA GLU A 313 -13.16 -18.50 2.59
C GLU A 313 -14.32 -17.77 1.91
N LEU A 314 -14.52 -16.49 2.22
CA LEU A 314 -15.52 -15.64 1.58
C LEU A 314 -15.13 -15.22 0.15
N GLY A 315 -13.86 -15.33 -0.22
CA GLY A 315 -13.38 -15.02 -1.56
C GLY A 315 -12.73 -13.64 -1.69
N ALA A 316 -12.36 -12.97 -0.59
CA ALA A 316 -11.50 -11.79 -0.66
C ALA A 316 -10.10 -12.17 -1.14
N ASP A 317 -9.41 -11.24 -1.82
CA ASP A 317 -8.12 -11.46 -2.48
C ASP A 317 -6.91 -11.02 -1.66
N GLY A 318 -7.07 -10.75 -0.39
CA GLY A 318 -6.01 -10.39 0.53
C GLY A 318 -6.49 -9.54 1.68
N ALA A 319 -5.61 -9.29 2.65
CA ALA A 319 -5.94 -8.39 3.76
C ALA A 319 -4.70 -7.72 4.36
N LEU A 320 -4.87 -6.45 4.77
CA LEU A 320 -3.85 -5.64 5.41
C LEU A 320 -4.35 -5.17 6.78
N MET A 321 -3.51 -5.33 7.79
CA MET A 321 -3.82 -4.88 9.15
C MET A 321 -3.60 -3.37 9.30
N TRP A 322 -4.50 -2.69 9.99
CA TRP A 322 -4.34 -1.34 10.49
C TRP A 322 -3.88 -1.36 11.94
N SER A 323 -2.75 -0.74 12.33
CA SER A 323 -1.64 -0.29 11.50
C SER A 323 -0.31 -0.45 12.27
N PHE A 324 0.79 -0.65 11.56
CA PHE A 324 2.12 -0.63 12.16
C PHE A 324 2.48 0.75 12.71
N VAL A 325 3.06 0.76 13.91
CA VAL A 325 3.70 1.94 14.51
C VAL A 325 4.99 1.50 15.22
N PRO A 326 6.10 2.27 15.14
CA PRO A 326 7.35 1.89 15.78
C PRO A 326 7.31 2.04 17.31
N ASP A 327 6.41 2.88 17.83
CA ASP A 327 6.23 3.25 19.23
C ASP A 327 4.80 3.01 19.74
N PRO A 328 4.33 1.74 19.79
CA PRO A 328 2.94 1.42 20.10
C PRO A 328 2.54 1.84 21.52
N ARG A 329 1.33 2.41 21.64
CA ARG A 329 0.73 2.86 22.91
C ARG A 329 0.15 1.68 23.68
N ARG A 330 0.99 0.92 24.35
CA ARG A 330 0.62 -0.37 24.98
C ARG A 330 -0.36 -0.22 26.14
N ASP A 331 -0.42 0.94 26.79
CA ASP A 331 -1.29 1.24 27.93
C ASP A 331 -2.65 1.80 27.50
N GLU A 332 -2.88 1.94 26.19
CA GLU A 332 -4.14 2.40 25.61
C GLU A 332 -4.81 1.29 24.79
N CYS A 333 -6.12 1.42 24.54
CA CYS A 333 -6.86 0.52 23.67
C CYS A 333 -6.83 1.06 22.24
N THR A 334 -5.81 0.64 21.45
CA THR A 334 -5.52 1.17 20.13
C THR A 334 -5.39 0.06 19.08
N TYR A 335 -5.30 0.46 17.82
CA TYR A 335 -4.98 -0.44 16.70
C TYR A 335 -3.46 -0.62 16.49
N ASP A 336 -2.62 -0.02 17.34
CA ASP A 336 -1.17 0.00 17.18
C ASP A 336 -0.59 -1.42 17.14
N ILE A 337 0.17 -1.71 16.08
CA ILE A 337 0.92 -2.94 15.88
C ILE A 337 2.40 -2.60 15.96
N GLY A 338 3.02 -2.92 17.07
CA GLY A 338 4.46 -2.67 17.27
C GLY A 338 5.37 -3.69 16.57
N PRO A 339 6.70 -3.48 16.58
CA PRO A 339 7.66 -4.38 15.95
C PRO A 339 7.61 -5.83 16.46
N ASP A 340 7.32 -6.01 17.75
CA ASP A 340 7.30 -7.32 18.42
C ASP A 340 5.91 -7.97 18.48
N ASP A 341 4.92 -7.42 17.78
CA ASP A 341 3.55 -7.88 17.87
C ASP A 341 3.36 -9.28 17.27
N PRO A 342 2.65 -10.21 17.97
CA PRO A 342 2.39 -11.55 17.46
C PRO A 342 1.66 -11.60 16.11
N VAL A 343 0.94 -10.54 15.72
CA VAL A 343 0.27 -10.39 14.42
C VAL A 343 1.25 -10.58 13.27
N HIS A 344 2.51 -10.14 13.38
CA HIS A 344 3.53 -10.36 12.34
C HIS A 344 3.72 -11.83 12.00
N TYR A 345 3.65 -12.73 12.99
CA TYR A 345 3.72 -14.18 12.74
C TYR A 345 2.49 -14.67 11.97
N VAL A 346 1.31 -14.20 12.33
CA VAL A 346 0.05 -14.55 11.64
C VAL A 346 0.11 -14.11 10.18
N LEU A 347 0.48 -12.86 9.91
CA LEU A 347 0.59 -12.34 8.55
C LEU A 347 1.58 -13.14 7.70
N ARG A 348 2.78 -13.47 8.23
CA ARG A 348 3.75 -14.32 7.52
C ARG A 348 3.21 -15.70 7.19
N ARG A 349 2.38 -16.29 8.05
CA ARG A 349 1.76 -17.60 7.82
C ARG A 349 0.72 -17.54 6.70
N HIS A 350 -0.17 -16.56 6.73
CA HIS A 350 -1.19 -16.37 5.70
C HIS A 350 -0.59 -15.99 4.35
N HIS A 351 0.44 -15.19 4.32
CA HIS A 351 1.17 -14.83 3.12
C HIS A 351 1.79 -16.05 2.40
N ARG A 352 2.35 -17.03 3.14
CA ARG A 352 2.99 -18.24 2.57
C ARG A 352 2.00 -19.27 2.04
N SER A 353 0.76 -19.22 2.46
CA SER A 353 -0.29 -20.17 2.10
C SER A 353 -1.13 -19.72 0.91
N GLY A 354 -0.77 -18.60 0.30
CA GLY A 354 -1.38 -18.02 -0.90
C GLY A 354 -0.73 -18.48 -2.19
#